data_a28b5265da37545a850cd3fce50b476b
#
_entry.id   a28b5265da37545a850cd3fce50b476b
#
_cell.length_a   1.000
_cell.length_b   1.000
_cell.length_c   1.000
_cell.angle_alpha   90.00
_cell.angle_beta   90.00
_cell.angle_gamma   90.00
#
_symmetry.space_group_name_H-M   'P 1'
#
loop_
_entity.id
_entity.type
_entity.pdbx_description
1 polymer ?
#
loop_
_entity_poly.entity_id
_entity_poly.type
_entity_poly.pdbx_seq_one_letter_code
_entity_poly.pdbx_strand_id
1 'polypeptide(L)'
;MQRWDTKGVFPPFWPFYCNFGKIHWMRKIQMVDTKNQYLAIKEEVDQAIQNVLDTAAYINGKAVQDFSKNLGEYLGIEYVVPCANGTDALQIAMMALDLQPGDEVITPSFTYIATTEVVALLKLTPVFVDVDPVTYCMDIESLKKAITPKTKAIVPVHLYGHAAPMEAILDIAKQHNLYVIEDNAQAIGADYTFSDGTVKKTGTMGHIGATSFYPSKNLGAFGDGGAIFSNDKVLADKMAMIANHGQSARYYHDVVGCNSRLDSIQAAILNIKLAKLDTYNKARQAVAAYYTQAFAGIDAIVTPAISNYSSHVFHQYTIQLKGVDREKFIAHLAAKEIPCMIYYPVPGHLQKMFASKQQHQWDLKVTDQLTPCVCSLPIHTEMDEVQLKYITEGVQSFFNSKG
;
A
#
# COMPACT_ATOMS: atom_id res chain seq x y z
N MET A 1 8.54 16.53 68.93
CA MET A 1 9.54 15.80 69.73
C MET A 1 9.67 14.44 69.04
N GLN A 2 10.68 14.04 68.46
CA GLN A 2 12.11 13.86 68.63
C GLN A 2 12.80 13.78 67.26
N ARG A 3 13.90 14.51 67.12
CA ARG A 3 14.87 14.35 66.04
C ARG A 3 15.70 13.12 66.24
N TRP A 4 16.05 12.41 65.17
CA TRP A 4 17.21 11.51 65.12
C TRP A 4 18.18 11.95 64.00
N ASP A 5 19.33 12.42 64.47
CA ASP A 5 20.52 12.72 63.67
C ASP A 5 21.43 11.52 63.71
N THR A 6 21.86 10.97 62.59
CA THR A 6 23.00 10.07 62.54
C THR A 6 23.80 10.32 61.25
N LYS A 7 24.92 10.97 61.43
CA LYS A 7 26.04 11.04 60.46
C LYS A 7 26.66 9.65 60.36
N GLY A 8 26.57 9.04 59.16
CA GLY A 8 27.33 7.88 58.77
C GLY A 8 28.39 8.22 57.77
N VAL A 9 29.67 8.15 58.16
CA VAL A 9 30.86 8.33 57.35
C VAL A 9 31.00 7.09 56.42
N PHE A 10 31.00 7.29 55.10
CA PHE A 10 31.38 6.24 54.15
C PHE A 10 32.83 6.50 53.65
N PRO A 11 33.64 5.42 53.48
CA PRO A 11 35.02 5.52 52.99
C PRO A 11 35.06 5.79 51.49
N PRO A 12 36.17 6.35 50.94
CA PRO A 12 36.25 6.71 49.53
C PRO A 12 36.41 5.45 48.66
N PHE A 13 35.43 5.19 47.80
CA PHE A 13 35.54 4.16 46.77
C PHE A 13 36.32 4.67 45.57
N TRP A 14 37.28 3.89 45.13
CA TRP A 14 38.10 4.04 43.93
C TRP A 14 37.23 4.14 42.66
N PRO A 15 37.66 4.92 41.63
CA PRO A 15 36.99 4.97 40.36
C PRO A 15 37.34 3.73 39.53
N PHE A 16 36.44 2.74 39.54
CA PHE A 16 36.41 1.78 38.45
C PHE A 16 35.81 2.49 37.24
N TYR A 17 36.62 2.85 36.26
CA TYR A 17 36.16 3.14 34.90
C TYR A 17 35.64 1.87 34.29
N CYS A 18 34.40 1.51 34.52
CA CYS A 18 33.65 0.62 33.66
C CYS A 18 33.23 1.44 32.44
N ASN A 19 33.85 1.17 31.30
CA ASN A 19 33.33 1.52 30.00
C ASN A 19 32.00 0.76 29.82
N PHE A 20 30.89 1.34 30.30
CA PHE A 20 29.55 0.91 29.91
C PHE A 20 29.39 1.31 28.45
N GLY A 21 29.77 0.41 27.54
CA GLY A 21 29.30 0.44 26.19
C GLY A 21 27.79 0.67 26.24
N LYS A 22 27.27 1.66 25.53
CA LYS A 22 25.83 1.92 25.44
C LYS A 22 25.16 0.59 25.11
N ILE A 23 24.47 -0.02 26.08
CA ILE A 23 23.56 -1.15 25.82
C ILE A 23 22.50 -0.55 24.92
N HIS A 24 22.63 -0.77 23.62
CA HIS A 24 21.58 -0.43 22.65
C HIS A 24 20.45 -1.44 22.88
N TRP A 25 19.44 -1.06 23.67
CA TRP A 25 18.21 -1.82 23.74
C TRP A 25 17.57 -1.79 22.35
N MET A 26 17.52 -2.94 21.71
CA MET A 26 16.83 -3.07 20.43
C MET A 26 15.37 -2.62 20.59
N ARG A 27 14.94 -1.69 19.75
CA ARG A 27 13.54 -1.27 19.73
C ARG A 27 12.66 -2.45 19.31
N LYS A 28 11.43 -2.51 19.85
CA LYS A 28 10.46 -3.52 19.46
C LYS A 28 10.29 -3.53 17.93
N ILE A 29 10.40 -4.70 17.34
CA ILE A 29 10.20 -4.88 15.90
C ILE A 29 8.70 -4.82 15.60
N GLN A 30 8.32 -4.00 14.64
CA GLN A 30 6.95 -3.84 14.15
C GLN A 30 6.92 -4.05 12.63
N MET A 31 5.77 -4.49 12.07
CA MET A 31 5.62 -4.55 10.61
C MET A 31 5.81 -3.18 9.97
N VAL A 32 5.25 -2.12 10.61
CA VAL A 32 5.41 -0.70 10.24
C VAL A 32 5.46 0.12 11.52
N ASP A 33 6.51 0.93 11.69
CA ASP A 33 6.70 1.78 12.88
C ASP A 33 6.21 3.21 12.65
N THR A 34 4.91 3.39 12.66
CA THR A 34 4.25 4.69 12.49
C THR A 34 4.52 5.65 13.64
N LYS A 35 4.76 5.12 14.87
CA LYS A 35 5.06 5.95 16.03
C LYS A 35 6.39 6.68 15.91
N ASN A 36 7.45 5.96 15.58
CA ASN A 36 8.76 6.60 15.43
C ASN A 36 8.82 7.47 14.17
N GLN A 37 8.09 7.11 13.11
CA GLN A 37 7.93 7.99 11.95
C GLN A 37 7.28 9.33 12.35
N TYR A 38 6.22 9.31 13.18
CA TYR A 38 5.63 10.53 13.73
C TYR A 38 6.64 11.31 14.58
N LEU A 39 7.36 10.64 15.48
CA LEU A 39 8.33 11.31 16.36
C LEU A 39 9.43 12.04 15.57
N ALA A 40 9.83 11.52 14.41
CA ALA A 40 10.82 12.15 13.55
C ALA A 40 10.33 13.45 12.87
N ILE A 41 9.01 13.64 12.77
CA ILE A 41 8.38 14.81 12.13
C ILE A 41 7.39 15.52 13.08
N LYS A 42 7.51 15.27 14.38
CA LYS A 42 6.52 15.66 15.39
C LYS A 42 6.22 17.15 15.38
N GLU A 43 7.24 17.99 15.38
CA GLU A 43 7.08 19.45 15.47
C GLU A 43 6.32 20.00 14.25
N GLU A 44 6.67 19.52 13.04
CA GLU A 44 6.00 19.92 11.80
C GLU A 44 4.52 19.50 11.82
N VAL A 45 4.25 18.25 12.24
CA VAL A 45 2.88 17.70 12.29
C VAL A 45 2.02 18.37 13.34
N ASP A 46 2.52 18.53 14.56
CA ASP A 46 1.76 19.16 15.66
C ASP A 46 1.38 20.61 15.29
N GLN A 47 2.30 21.36 14.68
CA GLN A 47 2.02 22.73 14.22
C GLN A 47 0.99 22.73 13.08
N ALA A 48 1.07 21.79 12.13
CA ALA A 48 0.12 21.74 11.02
C ALA A 48 -1.30 21.37 11.49
N ILE A 49 -1.42 20.45 12.45
CA ILE A 49 -2.70 20.13 13.10
C ILE A 49 -3.24 21.34 13.83
N GLN A 50 -2.40 22.03 14.64
CA GLN A 50 -2.81 23.22 15.38
C GLN A 50 -3.36 24.31 14.44
N ASN A 51 -2.73 24.54 13.30
CA ASN A 51 -3.20 25.51 12.30
C ASN A 51 -4.61 25.18 11.77
N VAL A 52 -4.93 23.90 11.61
CA VAL A 52 -6.30 23.48 11.21
C VAL A 52 -7.29 23.73 12.35
N LEU A 53 -6.91 23.44 13.59
CA LEU A 53 -7.76 23.70 14.77
C LEU A 53 -8.05 25.18 14.95
N ASP A 54 -7.04 26.04 14.84
CA ASP A 54 -7.14 27.50 15.01
C ASP A 54 -8.08 28.13 13.97
N THR A 55 -8.12 27.57 12.75
CA THR A 55 -8.99 28.06 11.66
C THR A 55 -10.36 27.39 11.63
N ALA A 56 -10.55 26.30 12.36
CA ALA A 56 -11.76 25.44 12.32
C ALA A 56 -12.18 25.02 10.90
N ALA A 57 -11.26 25.02 9.93
CA ALA A 57 -11.50 24.62 8.54
C ALA A 57 -11.34 23.12 8.37
N TYR A 58 -12.16 22.32 9.06
CA TYR A 58 -12.01 20.86 9.15
C TYR A 58 -12.32 20.10 7.87
N ILE A 59 -13.22 20.62 7.03
CA ILE A 59 -13.69 19.99 5.79
C ILE A 59 -13.39 20.91 4.60
N ASN A 60 -12.75 20.37 3.57
CA ASN A 60 -12.39 21.08 2.32
C ASN A 60 -11.61 22.39 2.57
N GLY A 61 -10.84 22.45 3.67
CA GLY A 61 -10.00 23.59 4.01
C GLY A 61 -8.79 23.72 3.09
N LYS A 62 -7.99 24.77 3.33
CA LYS A 62 -6.78 25.05 2.55
C LYS A 62 -5.80 23.87 2.52
N ALA A 63 -5.66 23.12 3.63
CA ALA A 63 -4.78 21.95 3.68
C ALA A 63 -5.16 20.87 2.64
N VAL A 64 -6.46 20.67 2.38
CA VAL A 64 -6.93 19.73 1.35
C VAL A 64 -6.61 20.24 -0.05
N GLN A 65 -6.82 21.54 -0.30
CA GLN A 65 -6.52 22.15 -1.59
C GLN A 65 -5.01 22.09 -1.90
N ASP A 66 -4.19 22.45 -0.91
CA ASP A 66 -2.73 22.38 -1.03
C ASP A 66 -2.28 20.94 -1.27
N PHE A 67 -2.86 19.96 -0.56
CA PHE A 67 -2.51 18.55 -0.74
C PHE A 67 -2.89 18.05 -2.13
N SER A 68 -4.09 18.37 -2.63
CA SER A 68 -4.48 18.01 -3.99
C SER A 68 -3.51 18.55 -5.04
N LYS A 69 -3.14 19.82 -4.91
CA LYS A 69 -2.19 20.47 -5.82
C LYS A 69 -0.81 19.83 -5.74
N ASN A 70 -0.25 19.71 -4.52
CA ASN A 70 1.09 19.18 -4.30
C ASN A 70 1.20 17.71 -4.76
N LEU A 71 0.14 16.91 -4.54
CA LEU A 71 0.09 15.52 -4.99
C LEU A 71 0.00 15.42 -6.51
N GLY A 72 -0.79 16.30 -7.16
CA GLY A 72 -0.86 16.39 -8.60
C GLY A 72 0.49 16.75 -9.24
N GLU A 73 1.18 17.74 -8.67
CA GLU A 73 2.53 18.14 -9.11
C GLU A 73 3.54 17.00 -8.92
N TYR A 74 3.50 16.29 -7.77
CA TYR A 74 4.39 15.15 -7.50
C TYR A 74 4.17 13.99 -8.47
N LEU A 75 2.92 13.68 -8.79
CA LEU A 75 2.55 12.58 -9.69
C LEU A 75 2.65 12.94 -11.17
N GLY A 76 2.68 14.23 -11.52
CA GLY A 76 2.57 14.69 -12.91
C GLY A 76 1.19 14.45 -13.50
N ILE A 77 0.11 14.59 -12.68
CA ILE A 77 -1.29 14.43 -13.08
C ILE A 77 -2.06 15.73 -12.87
N GLU A 78 -3.03 16.01 -13.73
CA GLU A 78 -3.70 17.33 -13.73
C GLU A 78 -4.75 17.44 -12.63
N TYR A 79 -5.55 16.38 -12.43
CA TYR A 79 -6.68 16.41 -11.48
C TYR A 79 -6.50 15.37 -10.39
N VAL A 80 -6.61 15.82 -9.14
CA VAL A 80 -6.59 15.00 -7.94
C VAL A 80 -7.85 15.29 -7.12
N VAL A 81 -8.63 14.26 -6.86
CA VAL A 81 -9.85 14.31 -6.03
C VAL A 81 -9.58 13.55 -4.72
N PRO A 82 -9.30 14.24 -3.60
CA PRO A 82 -9.13 13.59 -2.31
C PRO A 82 -10.45 13.00 -1.82
N CYS A 83 -10.39 11.83 -1.21
CA CYS A 83 -11.55 11.11 -0.68
C CYS A 83 -11.26 10.45 0.68
N ALA A 84 -12.27 9.82 1.27
CA ALA A 84 -12.18 9.30 2.63
C ALA A 84 -11.20 8.12 2.79
N ASN A 85 -11.06 7.26 1.78
CA ASN A 85 -10.17 6.10 1.80
C ASN A 85 -9.96 5.52 0.39
N GLY A 86 -9.07 4.52 0.27
CA GLY A 86 -8.78 3.87 -1.02
C GLY A 86 -9.92 3.02 -1.58
N THR A 87 -10.76 2.43 -0.73
CA THR A 87 -11.93 1.66 -1.17
C THR A 87 -12.96 2.57 -1.84
N ASP A 88 -13.24 3.71 -1.22
CA ASP A 88 -14.09 4.75 -1.81
C ASP A 88 -13.50 5.29 -3.11
N ALA A 89 -12.16 5.43 -3.19
CA ALA A 89 -11.50 5.87 -4.42
C ALA A 89 -11.83 4.95 -5.60
N LEU A 90 -11.73 3.63 -5.40
CA LEU A 90 -12.10 2.63 -6.41
C LEU A 90 -13.60 2.64 -6.72
N GLN A 91 -14.46 2.76 -5.70
CA GLN A 91 -15.92 2.84 -5.88
C GLN A 91 -16.30 4.06 -6.71
N ILE A 92 -15.80 5.24 -6.35
CA ILE A 92 -16.08 6.49 -7.05
C ILE A 92 -15.58 6.45 -8.50
N ALA A 93 -14.39 5.86 -8.74
CA ALA A 93 -13.86 5.66 -10.07
C ALA A 93 -14.82 4.85 -10.95
N MET A 94 -15.34 3.72 -10.47
CA MET A 94 -16.29 2.88 -11.19
C MET A 94 -17.64 3.58 -11.40
N MET A 95 -18.14 4.33 -10.41
CA MET A 95 -19.36 5.13 -10.55
C MET A 95 -19.22 6.24 -11.59
N ALA A 96 -18.04 6.89 -11.67
CA ALA A 96 -17.77 7.94 -12.63
C ALA A 96 -17.74 7.46 -14.10
N LEU A 97 -17.40 6.18 -14.31
CA LEU A 97 -17.40 5.54 -15.62
C LEU A 97 -18.80 5.06 -16.08
N ASP A 98 -19.85 5.32 -15.31
CA ASP A 98 -21.23 4.89 -15.59
C ASP A 98 -21.39 3.38 -15.84
N LEU A 99 -20.57 2.57 -15.19
CA LEU A 99 -20.67 1.11 -15.29
C LEU A 99 -22.04 0.64 -14.77
N GLN A 100 -22.68 -0.27 -15.51
CA GLN A 100 -24.03 -0.73 -15.23
C GLN A 100 -24.02 -2.11 -14.54
N PRO A 101 -25.02 -2.43 -13.70
CA PRO A 101 -25.18 -3.75 -13.13
C PRO A 101 -25.07 -4.86 -14.19
N GLY A 102 -24.14 -5.80 -13.99
CA GLY A 102 -23.86 -6.90 -14.92
C GLY A 102 -22.69 -6.64 -15.87
N ASP A 103 -22.21 -5.41 -15.99
CA ASP A 103 -20.93 -5.14 -16.66
C ASP A 103 -19.79 -5.89 -15.96
N GLU A 104 -18.87 -6.42 -16.74
CA GLU A 104 -17.72 -7.15 -16.23
C GLU A 104 -16.52 -6.24 -15.99
N VAL A 105 -15.91 -6.40 -14.81
CA VAL A 105 -14.69 -5.72 -14.41
C VAL A 105 -13.62 -6.77 -14.09
N ILE A 106 -12.53 -6.74 -14.86
CA ILE A 106 -11.41 -7.69 -14.70
C ILE A 106 -10.47 -7.19 -13.60
N THR A 107 -10.19 -8.06 -12.62
CA THR A 107 -9.27 -7.79 -11.50
C THR A 107 -8.36 -8.99 -11.22
N PRO A 108 -7.12 -8.82 -10.73
CA PRO A 108 -6.35 -9.95 -10.23
C PRO A 108 -7.05 -10.54 -9.00
N SER A 109 -6.97 -11.87 -8.86
CA SER A 109 -7.52 -12.54 -7.67
C SER A 109 -6.59 -12.43 -6.46
N PHE A 110 -5.28 -12.33 -6.70
CA PHE A 110 -4.27 -12.18 -5.66
C PHE A 110 -4.05 -10.71 -5.34
N THR A 111 -4.97 -10.12 -4.56
CA THR A 111 -4.95 -8.71 -4.12
C THR A 111 -5.69 -8.53 -2.80
N TYR A 112 -5.65 -7.30 -2.26
CA TYR A 112 -6.52 -6.90 -1.16
C TYR A 112 -7.97 -6.85 -1.63
N ILE A 113 -8.89 -7.21 -0.75
CA ILE A 113 -10.30 -7.41 -1.11
C ILE A 113 -10.99 -6.16 -1.67
N ALA A 114 -10.54 -4.95 -1.30
CA ALA A 114 -11.13 -3.70 -1.75
C ALA A 114 -11.25 -3.61 -3.28
N THR A 115 -10.22 -4.09 -4.02
CA THR A 115 -10.21 -4.09 -5.49
C THR A 115 -11.43 -4.81 -6.07
N THR A 116 -11.92 -5.84 -5.41
CA THR A 116 -12.99 -6.72 -5.91
C THR A 116 -14.32 -6.51 -5.21
N GLU A 117 -14.32 -6.10 -3.93
CA GLU A 117 -15.56 -5.90 -3.18
C GLU A 117 -16.39 -4.74 -3.73
N VAL A 118 -15.75 -3.65 -4.19
CA VAL A 118 -16.45 -2.51 -4.78
C VAL A 118 -17.15 -2.88 -6.08
N VAL A 119 -16.58 -3.81 -6.86
CA VAL A 119 -17.25 -4.37 -8.05
C VAL A 119 -18.56 -5.06 -7.66
N ALA A 120 -18.53 -5.87 -6.59
CA ALA A 120 -19.71 -6.56 -6.09
C ALA A 120 -20.71 -5.59 -5.45
N LEU A 121 -20.23 -4.59 -4.70
CA LEU A 121 -21.04 -3.55 -4.07
C LEU A 121 -21.89 -2.78 -5.10
N LEU A 122 -21.30 -2.44 -6.23
CA LEU A 122 -21.95 -1.76 -7.35
C LEU A 122 -22.77 -2.69 -8.24
N LYS A 123 -22.95 -3.97 -7.86
CA LYS A 123 -23.66 -5.01 -8.64
C LYS A 123 -23.03 -5.29 -10.01
N LEU A 124 -21.79 -4.91 -10.20
CA LEU A 124 -20.98 -5.28 -11.35
C LEU A 124 -20.54 -6.75 -11.23
N THR A 125 -20.01 -7.32 -12.28
CA THR A 125 -19.52 -8.70 -12.32
C THR A 125 -18.01 -8.74 -12.22
N PRO A 126 -17.41 -9.18 -11.08
CA PRO A 126 -15.99 -9.35 -11.01
C PRO A 126 -15.55 -10.54 -11.86
N VAL A 127 -14.55 -10.33 -12.70
CA VAL A 127 -13.88 -11.37 -13.49
C VAL A 127 -12.45 -11.50 -12.98
N PHE A 128 -12.15 -12.62 -12.34
CA PHE A 128 -10.85 -12.84 -11.74
C PHE A 128 -9.84 -13.37 -12.75
N VAL A 129 -8.65 -12.80 -12.75
CA VAL A 129 -7.49 -13.25 -13.52
C VAL A 129 -6.34 -13.66 -12.61
N ASP A 130 -5.46 -14.50 -13.15
CA ASP A 130 -4.27 -14.92 -12.44
C ASP A 130 -3.20 -13.82 -12.42
N VAL A 131 -2.15 -14.06 -11.68
CA VAL A 131 -1.00 -13.16 -11.54
C VAL A 131 0.28 -13.81 -12.03
N ASP A 132 1.25 -13.00 -12.39
CA ASP A 132 2.61 -13.46 -12.68
C ASP A 132 3.28 -13.94 -11.37
N PRO A 133 3.92 -15.13 -11.36
CA PRO A 133 4.49 -15.73 -10.14
C PRO A 133 5.70 -14.98 -9.59
N VAL A 134 6.27 -14.06 -10.35
CA VAL A 134 7.49 -13.32 -10.00
C VAL A 134 7.16 -11.93 -9.47
N THR A 135 6.26 -11.23 -10.16
CA THR A 135 5.88 -9.84 -9.84
C THR A 135 4.62 -9.73 -8.99
N TYR A 136 3.81 -10.80 -8.93
CA TYR A 136 2.48 -10.84 -8.31
C TYR A 136 1.45 -9.90 -8.93
N CYS A 137 1.81 -9.25 -10.02
CA CYS A 137 0.91 -8.38 -10.77
C CYS A 137 0.10 -9.18 -11.81
N MET A 138 -0.92 -8.54 -12.38
CA MET A 138 -1.83 -9.16 -13.36
C MET A 138 -1.09 -9.87 -14.49
N ASP A 139 -1.40 -11.16 -14.73
CA ASP A 139 -0.87 -11.93 -15.84
C ASP A 139 -1.56 -11.54 -17.14
N ILE A 140 -0.77 -11.23 -18.17
CA ILE A 140 -1.27 -10.71 -19.45
C ILE A 140 -2.02 -11.79 -20.26
N GLU A 141 -1.58 -13.03 -20.20
CA GLU A 141 -2.28 -14.11 -20.92
C GLU A 141 -3.60 -14.50 -20.25
N SER A 142 -3.67 -14.43 -18.93
CA SER A 142 -4.91 -14.57 -18.17
C SER A 142 -5.87 -13.41 -18.47
N LEU A 143 -5.38 -12.18 -18.54
CA LEU A 143 -6.16 -10.99 -18.93
C LEU A 143 -6.78 -11.17 -20.33
N LYS A 144 -6.01 -11.54 -21.34
CA LYS A 144 -6.50 -11.73 -22.72
C LYS A 144 -7.64 -12.75 -22.79
N LYS A 145 -7.51 -13.86 -22.06
CA LYS A 145 -8.52 -14.93 -22.02
C LYS A 145 -9.81 -14.52 -21.30
N ALA A 146 -9.74 -13.56 -20.38
CA ALA A 146 -10.84 -13.13 -19.56
C ALA A 146 -11.79 -12.12 -20.23
N ILE A 147 -11.36 -11.50 -21.34
CA ILE A 147 -12.13 -10.47 -22.03
C ILE A 147 -13.35 -11.07 -22.76
N THR A 148 -14.52 -10.49 -22.49
CA THR A 148 -15.78 -10.83 -23.15
C THR A 148 -16.45 -9.57 -23.71
N PRO A 149 -17.52 -9.67 -24.50
CA PRO A 149 -18.30 -8.50 -24.93
C PRO A 149 -18.93 -7.70 -23.78
N LYS A 150 -19.03 -8.26 -22.57
CA LYS A 150 -19.54 -7.58 -21.37
C LYS A 150 -18.46 -6.86 -20.59
N THR A 151 -17.20 -7.11 -20.89
CA THR A 151 -16.06 -6.45 -20.19
C THR A 151 -16.09 -4.96 -20.50
N LYS A 152 -15.99 -4.14 -19.45
CA LYS A 152 -15.98 -2.67 -19.54
C LYS A 152 -14.74 -2.03 -18.94
N ALA A 153 -14.16 -2.67 -17.91
CA ALA A 153 -12.99 -2.13 -17.24
C ALA A 153 -12.00 -3.21 -16.81
N ILE A 154 -10.74 -2.80 -16.72
CA ILE A 154 -9.64 -3.57 -16.13
C ILE A 154 -9.12 -2.78 -14.93
N VAL A 155 -8.94 -3.47 -13.80
CA VAL A 155 -8.35 -2.88 -12.59
C VAL A 155 -7.03 -3.58 -12.28
N PRO A 156 -5.90 -3.18 -12.91
CA PRO A 156 -4.59 -3.66 -12.50
C PRO A 156 -4.25 -3.16 -11.10
N VAL A 157 -3.58 -4.00 -10.32
CA VAL A 157 -3.09 -3.64 -8.98
C VAL A 157 -1.57 -3.58 -9.02
N HIS A 158 -1.01 -2.47 -8.54
CA HIS A 158 0.43 -2.31 -8.33
C HIS A 158 0.82 -2.94 -6.99
N LEU A 159 0.85 -4.28 -6.96
CA LEU A 159 0.90 -5.03 -5.72
C LEU A 159 2.26 -4.90 -5.03
N TYR A 160 2.22 -4.77 -3.71
CA TYR A 160 3.37 -4.62 -2.80
C TYR A 160 4.29 -3.42 -3.09
N GLY A 161 3.93 -2.58 -4.05
CA GLY A 161 4.74 -1.44 -4.47
C GLY A 161 5.49 -1.66 -5.79
N HIS A 162 5.20 -2.75 -6.51
CA HIS A 162 5.67 -3.04 -7.86
C HIS A 162 4.62 -2.64 -8.90
N ALA A 163 5.03 -1.99 -9.98
CA ALA A 163 4.10 -1.62 -11.04
C ALA A 163 3.60 -2.85 -11.81
N ALA A 164 2.31 -2.91 -12.11
CA ALA A 164 1.76 -3.86 -13.07
C ALA A 164 2.33 -3.62 -14.49
N PRO A 165 2.28 -4.59 -15.42
CA PRO A 165 2.80 -4.44 -16.79
C PRO A 165 1.90 -3.52 -17.63
N MET A 166 1.92 -2.22 -17.31
CA MET A 166 0.95 -1.23 -17.76
C MET A 166 0.94 -1.06 -19.28
N GLU A 167 2.09 -1.07 -19.96
CA GLU A 167 2.15 -0.92 -21.40
C GLU A 167 1.30 -1.98 -22.12
N ALA A 168 1.47 -3.25 -21.74
CA ALA A 168 0.68 -4.35 -22.31
C ALA A 168 -0.82 -4.25 -21.93
N ILE A 169 -1.13 -3.84 -20.71
CA ILE A 169 -2.52 -3.66 -20.24
C ILE A 169 -3.21 -2.55 -21.01
N LEU A 170 -2.53 -1.41 -21.23
CA LEU A 170 -3.07 -0.26 -21.96
C LEU A 170 -3.30 -0.60 -23.43
N ASP A 171 -2.38 -1.35 -24.07
CA ASP A 171 -2.54 -1.80 -25.45
C ASP A 171 -3.77 -2.72 -25.61
N ILE A 172 -3.96 -3.67 -24.68
CA ILE A 172 -5.13 -4.54 -24.68
C ILE A 172 -6.41 -3.73 -24.45
N ALA A 173 -6.41 -2.83 -23.47
CA ALA A 173 -7.55 -1.98 -23.18
C ALA A 173 -7.96 -1.13 -24.39
N LYS A 174 -6.98 -0.56 -25.09
CA LYS A 174 -7.20 0.21 -26.32
C LYS A 174 -7.80 -0.64 -27.45
N GLN A 175 -7.29 -1.87 -27.65
CA GLN A 175 -7.80 -2.78 -28.68
C GLN A 175 -9.27 -3.17 -28.44
N HIS A 176 -9.69 -3.28 -27.17
CA HIS A 176 -11.02 -3.71 -26.78
C HIS A 176 -11.94 -2.57 -26.31
N ASN A 177 -11.48 -1.32 -26.38
CA ASN A 177 -12.21 -0.14 -25.90
C ASN A 177 -12.64 -0.28 -24.42
N LEU A 178 -11.69 -0.65 -23.54
CA LEU A 178 -11.92 -0.86 -22.12
C LEU A 178 -11.34 0.29 -21.30
N TYR A 179 -11.99 0.61 -20.19
CA TYR A 179 -11.42 1.52 -19.21
C TYR A 179 -10.33 0.83 -18.39
N VAL A 180 -9.33 1.60 -17.92
CA VAL A 180 -8.28 1.15 -17.00
C VAL A 180 -8.33 2.01 -15.76
N ILE A 181 -8.57 1.37 -14.60
CA ILE A 181 -8.52 1.98 -13.27
C ILE A 181 -7.32 1.38 -12.54
N GLU A 182 -6.27 2.16 -12.32
CA GLU A 182 -5.09 1.69 -11.59
C GLU A 182 -5.35 1.65 -10.08
N ASP A 183 -5.30 0.48 -9.46
CA ASP A 183 -5.25 0.36 -7.99
C ASP A 183 -3.80 0.61 -7.54
N ASN A 184 -3.55 1.87 -7.18
CA ASN A 184 -2.25 2.36 -6.74
C ASN A 184 -2.12 2.41 -5.20
N ALA A 185 -2.99 1.73 -4.47
CA ALA A 185 -3.02 1.79 -3.01
C ALA A 185 -1.73 1.32 -2.32
N GLN A 186 -0.84 0.64 -3.04
CA GLN A 186 0.42 0.10 -2.50
C GLN A 186 1.69 0.62 -3.21
N ALA A 187 1.55 1.47 -4.25
CA ALA A 187 2.70 1.81 -5.09
C ALA A 187 2.90 3.31 -5.33
N ILE A 188 2.33 4.17 -4.46
CA ILE A 188 2.49 5.61 -4.64
C ILE A 188 3.97 6.01 -4.65
N GLY A 189 4.36 6.77 -5.69
CA GLY A 189 5.74 7.19 -5.94
C GLY A 189 6.59 6.18 -6.73
N ALA A 190 6.06 4.99 -7.07
CA ALA A 190 6.76 4.11 -7.99
C ALA A 190 6.75 4.67 -9.42
N ASP A 191 7.82 4.43 -10.14
CA ASP A 191 7.96 4.78 -11.56
C ASP A 191 7.68 3.55 -12.43
N TYR A 192 7.06 3.78 -13.57
CA TYR A 192 6.96 2.85 -14.68
C TYR A 192 7.71 3.41 -15.89
N THR A 193 8.60 2.62 -16.48
CA THR A 193 9.35 2.99 -17.68
C THR A 193 8.77 2.22 -18.87
N PHE A 194 8.20 2.95 -19.83
CA PHE A 194 7.69 2.40 -21.08
C PHE A 194 8.82 1.98 -22.02
N SER A 195 8.49 1.16 -23.02
CA SER A 195 9.47 0.65 -24.00
C SER A 195 10.13 1.78 -24.83
N ASP A 196 9.47 2.93 -24.99
CA ASP A 196 10.00 4.13 -25.63
C ASP A 196 10.89 5.01 -24.74
N GLY A 197 11.10 4.60 -23.48
CA GLY A 197 11.85 5.33 -22.46
C GLY A 197 11.05 6.38 -21.69
N THR A 198 9.77 6.58 -21.98
CA THR A 198 8.91 7.47 -21.20
C THR A 198 8.75 6.93 -19.79
N VAL A 199 8.86 7.80 -18.78
CA VAL A 199 8.67 7.44 -17.37
C VAL A 199 7.41 8.12 -16.85
N LYS A 200 6.53 7.35 -16.18
CA LYS A 200 5.34 7.85 -15.48
C LYS A 200 5.23 7.26 -14.08
N LYS A 201 4.61 8.01 -13.18
CA LYS A 201 4.25 7.49 -11.85
C LYS A 201 3.10 6.50 -11.97
N THR A 202 3.14 5.42 -11.14
CA THR A 202 1.99 4.52 -11.01
C THR A 202 0.74 5.28 -10.55
N GLY A 203 -0.41 4.89 -11.08
CA GLY A 203 -1.70 5.56 -10.88
C GLY A 203 -1.99 6.69 -11.88
N THR A 204 -1.07 6.97 -12.82
CA THR A 204 -1.23 8.10 -13.79
C THR A 204 -1.23 7.68 -15.26
N MET A 205 -1.28 6.39 -15.53
CA MET A 205 -1.16 5.81 -16.86
C MET A 205 -2.50 5.40 -17.46
N GLY A 206 -3.43 4.92 -16.61
CA GLY A 206 -4.79 4.56 -17.00
C GLY A 206 -5.72 5.77 -17.15
N HIS A 207 -7.01 5.50 -17.29
CA HIS A 207 -8.04 6.55 -17.33
C HIS A 207 -8.22 7.19 -15.96
N ILE A 208 -8.16 6.37 -14.89
CA ILE A 208 -8.30 6.78 -13.51
C ILE A 208 -7.27 6.01 -12.67
N GLY A 209 -6.62 6.69 -11.73
CA GLY A 209 -5.84 6.06 -10.65
C GLY A 209 -6.52 6.23 -9.32
N ALA A 210 -6.43 5.24 -8.45
CA ALA A 210 -6.97 5.26 -7.09
C ALA A 210 -5.89 4.89 -6.07
N THR A 211 -5.77 5.65 -4.99
CA THR A 211 -4.79 5.37 -3.94
C THR A 211 -5.36 5.46 -2.55
N SER A 212 -4.65 4.89 -1.58
CA SER A 212 -5.00 4.86 -0.16
C SER A 212 -3.92 5.53 0.67
N PHE A 213 -4.34 6.31 1.66
CA PHE A 213 -3.48 6.89 2.68
C PHE A 213 -3.67 6.25 4.05
N TYR A 214 -4.11 4.98 4.09
CA TYR A 214 -4.16 4.22 5.35
C TYR A 214 -2.80 4.30 6.06
N PRO A 215 -2.73 4.39 7.40
CA PRO A 215 -1.51 4.74 8.14
C PRO A 215 -0.25 3.94 7.81
N SER A 216 -0.39 2.66 7.43
CA SER A 216 0.75 1.81 7.06
C SER A 216 1.25 1.99 5.63
N LYS A 217 0.55 2.78 4.80
CA LYS A 217 0.94 3.03 3.40
C LYS A 217 2.21 3.87 3.33
N ASN A 218 2.92 3.81 2.19
CA ASN A 218 4.14 4.59 1.97
C ASN A 218 3.91 6.08 2.19
N LEU A 219 2.76 6.59 1.73
CA LEU A 219 2.21 7.89 2.10
C LEU A 219 0.96 7.66 2.98
N GLY A 220 1.16 7.49 4.27
CA GLY A 220 0.06 7.20 5.22
C GLY A 220 -0.34 8.41 6.03
N ALA A 221 -1.65 8.67 6.15
CA ALA A 221 -2.25 9.61 7.08
C ALA A 221 -2.18 9.09 8.54
N PHE A 222 -2.76 9.82 9.47
CA PHE A 222 -2.96 9.36 10.87
C PHE A 222 -4.43 8.96 11.11
N GLY A 223 -5.05 8.41 10.10
CA GLY A 223 -6.41 7.93 10.02
C GLY A 223 -6.66 7.45 8.60
N ASP A 224 -7.93 7.40 8.18
CA ASP A 224 -8.26 7.07 6.82
C ASP A 224 -8.01 8.23 5.87
N GLY A 225 -7.75 7.91 4.61
CA GLY A 225 -7.57 8.85 3.52
C GLY A 225 -7.37 8.11 2.19
N GLY A 226 -7.69 8.79 1.11
CA GLY A 226 -7.49 8.32 -0.25
C GLY A 226 -7.52 9.46 -1.25
N ALA A 227 -7.20 9.16 -2.50
CA ALA A 227 -7.36 10.08 -3.61
C ALA A 227 -7.57 9.34 -4.92
N ILE A 228 -8.19 10.05 -5.86
CA ILE A 228 -8.49 9.59 -7.22
C ILE A 228 -7.79 10.56 -8.18
N PHE A 229 -7.22 10.04 -9.25
CA PHE A 229 -6.44 10.82 -10.20
C PHE A 229 -6.98 10.65 -11.61
N SER A 230 -6.98 11.72 -12.40
CA SER A 230 -7.23 11.65 -13.84
C SER A 230 -6.62 12.84 -14.56
N ASN A 231 -6.31 12.68 -15.85
CA ASN A 231 -6.02 13.81 -16.77
C ASN A 231 -7.28 14.25 -17.54
N ASP A 232 -8.39 13.53 -17.39
CA ASP A 232 -9.67 13.88 -17.99
C ASP A 232 -10.49 14.75 -17.04
N LYS A 233 -10.71 16.02 -17.43
CA LYS A 233 -11.46 16.98 -16.62
C LYS A 233 -12.92 16.54 -16.40
N VAL A 234 -13.54 15.93 -17.37
CA VAL A 234 -14.95 15.49 -17.25
C VAL A 234 -15.07 14.38 -16.22
N LEU A 235 -14.15 13.42 -16.25
CA LEU A 235 -14.08 12.38 -15.23
C LEU A 235 -13.75 12.95 -13.84
N ALA A 236 -12.81 13.88 -13.76
CA ALA A 236 -12.42 14.50 -12.49
C ALA A 236 -13.57 15.28 -11.85
N ASP A 237 -14.27 16.12 -12.62
CA ASP A 237 -15.44 16.85 -12.13
C ASP A 237 -16.54 15.90 -11.65
N LYS A 238 -16.78 14.81 -12.39
CA LYS A 238 -17.78 13.80 -12.03
C LYS A 238 -17.38 13.04 -10.76
N MET A 239 -16.10 12.66 -10.61
CA MET A 239 -15.60 12.03 -9.40
C MET A 239 -15.72 12.94 -8.20
N ALA A 240 -15.37 14.22 -8.33
CA ALA A 240 -15.52 15.22 -7.27
C ALA A 240 -17.00 15.42 -6.85
N MET A 241 -17.90 15.42 -7.82
CA MET A 241 -19.36 15.48 -7.59
C MET A 241 -19.85 14.24 -6.84
N ILE A 242 -19.48 13.04 -7.28
CA ILE A 242 -19.85 11.77 -6.64
C ILE A 242 -19.33 11.71 -5.21
N ALA A 243 -18.07 12.08 -4.96
CA ALA A 243 -17.44 12.11 -3.64
C ALA A 243 -18.17 13.04 -2.65
N ASN A 244 -18.95 13.99 -3.16
CA ASN A 244 -19.70 14.97 -2.37
C ASN A 244 -21.22 14.85 -2.62
N HIS A 245 -21.78 13.67 -2.38
CA HIS A 245 -23.22 13.40 -2.47
C HIS A 245 -23.85 13.61 -3.86
N GLY A 246 -23.08 13.55 -4.94
CA GLY A 246 -23.56 13.82 -6.30
C GLY A 246 -23.96 15.29 -6.53
N GLN A 247 -23.40 16.20 -5.73
CA GLN A 247 -23.78 17.61 -5.68
C GLN A 247 -23.04 18.42 -6.73
N SER A 248 -23.77 18.99 -7.72
CA SER A 248 -23.26 19.93 -8.72
C SER A 248 -23.24 21.38 -8.22
N ALA A 249 -24.21 21.76 -7.41
CA ALA A 249 -24.31 23.02 -6.71
C ALA A 249 -24.94 22.81 -5.33
N ARG A 250 -24.77 23.73 -4.41
CA ARG A 250 -25.28 23.59 -3.03
C ARG A 250 -26.76 23.19 -3.04
N TYR A 251 -27.08 21.99 -2.49
CA TYR A 251 -28.40 21.36 -2.43
C TYR A 251 -28.97 20.87 -3.79
N TYR A 252 -28.19 20.86 -4.87
CA TYR A 252 -28.57 20.27 -6.15
C TYR A 252 -27.73 19.03 -6.41
N HIS A 253 -28.38 17.88 -6.46
CA HIS A 253 -27.73 16.55 -6.55
C HIS A 253 -28.10 15.93 -7.90
N ASP A 254 -27.19 15.97 -8.86
CA ASP A 254 -27.47 15.56 -10.25
C ASP A 254 -27.27 14.05 -10.47
N VAL A 255 -26.44 13.43 -9.61
CA VAL A 255 -26.15 11.99 -9.67
C VAL A 255 -26.17 11.39 -8.26
N VAL A 256 -26.29 10.07 -8.18
CA VAL A 256 -26.08 9.36 -6.92
C VAL A 256 -24.62 9.47 -6.50
N GLY A 257 -24.36 9.88 -5.29
CA GLY A 257 -23.03 10.02 -4.73
C GLY A 257 -22.89 9.45 -3.33
N CYS A 258 -21.74 9.68 -2.74
CA CYS A 258 -21.42 9.29 -1.37
C CYS A 258 -20.81 10.47 -0.59
N ASN A 259 -20.67 10.31 0.71
CA ASN A 259 -19.92 11.23 1.55
C ASN A 259 -18.49 10.72 1.70
N SER A 260 -17.62 11.10 0.78
CA SER A 260 -16.25 10.64 0.77
C SER A 260 -15.28 11.80 0.55
N ARG A 261 -14.71 12.30 1.64
CA ARG A 261 -13.85 13.49 1.67
C ARG A 261 -12.63 13.22 2.53
N LEU A 262 -11.50 13.83 2.18
CA LEU A 262 -10.32 13.84 3.03
C LEU A 262 -10.44 14.97 4.06
N ASP A 263 -10.32 14.63 5.35
CA ASP A 263 -10.33 15.63 6.42
C ASP A 263 -9.10 16.54 6.36
N SER A 264 -9.31 17.83 6.67
CA SER A 264 -8.21 18.83 6.61
C SER A 264 -7.05 18.49 7.55
N ILE A 265 -7.30 17.85 8.69
CA ILE A 265 -6.25 17.38 9.61
C ILE A 265 -5.39 16.33 8.91
N GLN A 266 -6.01 15.33 8.25
CA GLN A 266 -5.27 14.31 7.53
C GLN A 266 -4.50 14.90 6.33
N ALA A 267 -5.09 15.84 5.61
CA ALA A 267 -4.44 16.54 4.51
C ALA A 267 -3.22 17.34 4.97
N ALA A 268 -3.29 17.99 6.12
CA ALA A 268 -2.17 18.72 6.70
C ALA A 268 -0.97 17.81 7.02
N ILE A 269 -1.24 16.63 7.60
CA ILE A 269 -0.23 15.60 7.87
C ILE A 269 0.36 15.07 6.55
N LEU A 270 -0.50 14.78 5.57
CA LEU A 270 -0.10 14.25 4.28
C LEU A 270 0.77 15.21 3.48
N ASN A 271 0.54 16.53 3.55
CA ASN A 271 1.42 17.53 2.93
C ASN A 271 2.87 17.43 3.43
N ILE A 272 3.06 17.26 4.73
CA ILE A 272 4.40 17.10 5.34
C ILE A 272 5.04 15.80 4.86
N LYS A 273 4.28 14.70 4.87
CA LYS A 273 4.78 13.38 4.50
C LYS A 273 5.02 13.25 2.99
N LEU A 274 4.25 13.94 2.16
CA LEU A 274 4.44 13.96 0.71
C LEU A 274 5.81 14.54 0.32
N ALA A 275 6.22 15.62 0.97
CA ALA A 275 7.54 16.22 0.76
C ALA A 275 8.71 15.26 1.13
N LYS A 276 8.43 14.21 1.91
CA LYS A 276 9.41 13.22 2.36
C LYS A 276 9.23 11.85 1.66
N LEU A 277 8.25 11.70 0.75
CA LEU A 277 7.85 10.40 0.20
C LEU A 277 8.99 9.68 -0.52
N ASP A 278 9.79 10.37 -1.32
CA ASP A 278 10.92 9.77 -2.00
C ASP A 278 12.00 9.27 -1.02
N THR A 279 12.21 10.00 0.06
CA THR A 279 13.11 9.57 1.15
C THR A 279 12.57 8.31 1.83
N TYR A 280 11.27 8.25 2.08
CA TYR A 280 10.61 7.09 2.66
C TYR A 280 10.71 5.86 1.74
N ASN A 281 10.47 6.04 0.45
CA ASN A 281 10.59 4.97 -0.54
C ASN A 281 12.04 4.47 -0.66
N LYS A 282 13.04 5.37 -0.67
CA LYS A 282 14.46 5.01 -0.65
C LYS A 282 14.86 4.23 0.61
N ALA A 283 14.35 4.60 1.78
CA ALA A 283 14.61 3.87 3.01
C ALA A 283 14.05 2.44 2.94
N ARG A 284 12.83 2.24 2.42
CA ARG A 284 12.25 0.90 2.20
C ARG A 284 13.06 0.10 1.16
N GLN A 285 13.51 0.73 0.09
CA GLN A 285 14.38 0.10 -0.91
C GLN A 285 15.71 -0.37 -0.30
N ALA A 286 16.31 0.43 0.59
CA ALA A 286 17.53 0.04 1.29
C ALA A 286 17.32 -1.18 2.20
N VAL A 287 16.21 -1.22 2.97
CA VAL A 287 15.81 -2.38 3.76
C VAL A 287 15.62 -3.62 2.88
N ALA A 288 14.91 -3.48 1.76
CA ALA A 288 14.67 -4.57 0.83
C ALA A 288 15.97 -5.12 0.23
N ALA A 289 16.90 -4.25 -0.15
CA ALA A 289 18.22 -4.64 -0.65
C ALA A 289 19.02 -5.42 0.40
N TYR A 290 18.99 -4.96 1.66
CA TYR A 290 19.64 -5.65 2.79
C TYR A 290 19.09 -7.07 2.97
N TYR A 291 17.76 -7.23 2.99
CA TYR A 291 17.12 -8.54 3.11
C TYR A 291 17.45 -9.46 1.93
N THR A 292 17.37 -8.94 0.71
CA THR A 292 17.65 -9.71 -0.51
C THR A 292 19.10 -10.23 -0.49
N GLN A 293 20.05 -9.40 -0.07
CA GLN A 293 21.45 -9.81 0.08
C GLN A 293 21.61 -10.86 1.20
N ALA A 294 20.97 -10.66 2.35
CA ALA A 294 21.10 -11.57 3.49
C ALA A 294 20.50 -12.96 3.22
N PHE A 295 19.49 -13.05 2.35
CA PHE A 295 18.84 -14.31 1.99
C PHE A 295 19.39 -14.95 0.72
N ALA A 296 20.36 -14.31 0.06
CA ALA A 296 21.05 -14.89 -1.09
C ALA A 296 21.70 -16.23 -0.70
N GLY A 297 21.44 -17.28 -1.48
CA GLY A 297 21.92 -18.64 -1.21
C GLY A 297 21.04 -19.50 -0.30
N ILE A 298 19.86 -19.01 0.13
CA ILE A 298 18.85 -19.85 0.78
C ILE A 298 17.82 -20.26 -0.29
N ASP A 299 18.02 -21.41 -0.92
CA ASP A 299 17.19 -21.91 -2.04
C ASP A 299 15.69 -22.01 -1.73
N ALA A 300 15.37 -22.16 -0.45
CA ALA A 300 14.00 -22.22 0.06
C ALA A 300 13.29 -20.85 0.13
N ILE A 301 14.00 -19.74 -0.07
CA ILE A 301 13.44 -18.37 -0.07
C ILE A 301 13.54 -17.80 -1.49
N VAL A 302 12.38 -17.37 -2.04
CA VAL A 302 12.36 -16.49 -3.21
C VAL A 302 12.11 -15.07 -2.74
N THR A 303 13.08 -14.20 -2.96
CA THR A 303 12.97 -12.77 -2.64
C THR A 303 12.20 -12.02 -3.71
N PRO A 304 11.61 -10.84 -3.39
CA PRO A 304 10.90 -10.02 -4.38
C PRO A 304 11.80 -9.68 -5.58
N ALA A 305 11.25 -9.83 -6.78
CA ALA A 305 11.90 -9.39 -8.00
C ALA A 305 11.56 -7.92 -8.32
N ILE A 306 12.44 -7.27 -9.05
CA ILE A 306 12.24 -5.92 -9.58
C ILE A 306 12.31 -6.04 -11.10
N SER A 307 11.21 -5.73 -11.80
CA SER A 307 11.19 -5.68 -13.25
C SER A 307 11.94 -4.45 -13.76
N ASN A 308 12.52 -4.54 -14.96
CA ASN A 308 13.24 -3.44 -15.57
C ASN A 308 12.38 -2.21 -15.90
N TYR A 309 11.06 -2.38 -15.92
CA TYR A 309 10.08 -1.31 -16.13
C TYR A 309 9.54 -0.68 -14.84
N SER A 310 9.93 -1.16 -13.65
CA SER A 310 9.35 -0.70 -12.39
C SER A 310 10.42 -0.31 -11.36
N SER A 311 10.25 0.84 -10.73
CA SER A 311 10.96 1.19 -9.50
C SER A 311 10.16 0.72 -8.29
N HIS A 312 10.37 -0.50 -7.80
CA HIS A 312 9.64 -1.06 -6.68
C HIS A 312 9.79 -0.22 -5.40
N VAL A 313 8.69 0.24 -4.78
CA VAL A 313 8.71 1.09 -3.57
C VAL A 313 8.50 0.30 -2.27
N PHE A 314 8.40 -1.01 -2.35
CA PHE A 314 8.35 -1.95 -1.23
C PHE A 314 7.38 -1.55 -0.13
N HIS A 315 6.09 -1.40 -0.48
CA HIS A 315 5.03 -1.33 0.53
C HIS A 315 5.07 -2.56 1.43
N GLN A 316 5.34 -3.74 0.82
CA GLN A 316 5.63 -5.00 1.52
C GLN A 316 6.93 -5.61 0.99
N TYR A 317 7.67 -6.31 1.86
CA TYR A 317 8.74 -7.22 1.46
C TYR A 317 8.22 -8.64 1.60
N THR A 318 7.65 -9.17 0.53
CA THR A 318 6.98 -10.48 0.51
C THR A 318 7.89 -11.52 -0.11
N ILE A 319 8.20 -12.57 0.65
CA ILE A 319 8.98 -13.72 0.20
C ILE A 319 8.07 -14.90 -0.11
N GLN A 320 8.51 -15.79 -1.02
CA GLN A 320 7.90 -17.11 -1.20
C GLN A 320 8.78 -18.17 -0.49
N LEU A 321 8.13 -19.09 0.21
CA LEU A 321 8.77 -20.21 0.89
C LEU A 321 8.60 -21.49 0.05
N LYS A 322 9.69 -22.05 -0.48
CA LYS A 322 9.67 -23.28 -1.30
C LYS A 322 9.93 -24.50 -0.44
N GLY A 323 8.99 -25.44 -0.43
CA GLY A 323 9.14 -26.70 0.31
C GLY A 323 9.22 -26.52 1.84
N VAL A 324 8.71 -25.39 2.35
CA VAL A 324 8.76 -25.01 3.76
C VAL A 324 7.34 -24.88 4.30
N ASP A 325 7.11 -25.40 5.49
CA ASP A 325 5.89 -25.19 6.25
C ASP A 325 5.87 -23.72 6.74
N ARG A 326 5.05 -22.89 6.11
CA ARG A 326 4.92 -21.46 6.41
C ARG A 326 4.51 -21.19 7.85
N GLU A 327 3.61 -21.99 8.41
CA GLU A 327 3.12 -21.78 9.78
C GLU A 327 4.24 -22.06 10.79
N LYS A 328 5.09 -23.07 10.55
CA LYS A 328 6.28 -23.31 11.38
C LYS A 328 7.31 -22.21 11.26
N PHE A 329 7.49 -21.66 10.05
CA PHE A 329 8.38 -20.51 9.82
C PHE A 329 7.89 -19.27 10.57
N ILE A 330 6.60 -18.94 10.46
CA ILE A 330 5.99 -17.80 11.18
C ILE A 330 6.09 -18.00 12.69
N ALA A 331 5.80 -19.21 13.21
CA ALA A 331 5.91 -19.52 14.63
C ALA A 331 7.35 -19.38 15.14
N HIS A 332 8.35 -19.79 14.34
CA HIS A 332 9.77 -19.59 14.67
C HIS A 332 10.15 -18.11 14.80
N LEU A 333 9.68 -17.26 13.87
CA LEU A 333 9.92 -15.82 13.94
C LEU A 333 9.17 -15.19 15.12
N ALA A 334 7.93 -15.60 15.37
CA ALA A 334 7.12 -15.10 16.48
C ALA A 334 7.77 -15.41 17.84
N ALA A 335 8.39 -16.60 18.00
CA ALA A 335 9.16 -16.95 19.20
C ALA A 335 10.37 -16.03 19.45
N LYS A 336 10.81 -15.30 18.44
CA LYS A 336 11.87 -14.29 18.49
C LYS A 336 11.32 -12.85 18.48
N GLU A 337 10.01 -12.68 18.69
CA GLU A 337 9.32 -11.38 18.62
C GLU A 337 9.49 -10.65 17.25
N ILE A 338 9.72 -11.41 16.17
CA ILE A 338 9.77 -10.90 14.82
C ILE A 338 8.39 -11.12 14.18
N PRO A 339 7.59 -10.07 13.94
CA PRO A 339 6.29 -10.21 13.29
C PRO A 339 6.46 -10.63 11.83
N CYS A 340 5.57 -11.50 11.35
CA CYS A 340 5.48 -11.91 9.95
C CYS A 340 4.01 -12.01 9.58
N MET A 341 3.62 -11.39 8.45
CA MET A 341 2.23 -11.29 8.03
C MET A 341 2.00 -11.99 6.70
N ILE A 342 0.77 -12.48 6.50
CA ILE A 342 0.35 -13.12 5.24
C ILE A 342 -0.54 -12.15 4.46
N TYR A 343 -0.09 -11.76 3.29
CA TYR A 343 -0.83 -10.92 2.34
C TYR A 343 -0.90 -11.66 0.98
N TYR A 344 -2.02 -12.41 0.66
CA TYR A 344 -3.23 -12.56 1.44
C TYR A 344 -3.54 -14.05 1.67
N PRO A 345 -4.16 -14.42 2.82
CA PRO A 345 -4.36 -15.83 3.17
C PRO A 345 -5.48 -16.50 2.36
N VAL A 346 -6.40 -15.70 1.81
CA VAL A 346 -7.51 -16.17 0.96
C VAL A 346 -7.59 -15.27 -0.26
N PRO A 347 -7.44 -15.79 -1.47
CA PRO A 347 -7.54 -15.00 -2.69
C PRO A 347 -8.98 -14.57 -2.98
N GLY A 348 -9.16 -13.54 -3.83
CA GLY A 348 -10.47 -12.93 -4.09
C GLY A 348 -11.54 -13.94 -4.50
N HIS A 349 -11.23 -14.82 -5.45
CA HIS A 349 -12.19 -15.79 -6.00
C HIS A 349 -12.66 -16.84 -4.98
N LEU A 350 -11.91 -17.09 -3.90
CA LEU A 350 -12.27 -18.02 -2.82
C LEU A 350 -12.95 -17.34 -1.62
N GLN A 351 -13.11 -16.02 -1.64
CA GLN A 351 -13.83 -15.32 -0.58
C GLN A 351 -15.31 -15.72 -0.54
N LYS A 352 -15.84 -15.92 0.66
CA LYS A 352 -17.24 -16.38 0.85
C LYS A 352 -18.27 -15.47 0.19
N MET A 353 -18.00 -14.18 0.07
CA MET A 353 -18.88 -13.21 -0.59
C MET A 353 -19.10 -13.49 -2.08
N PHE A 354 -18.19 -14.24 -2.71
CA PHE A 354 -18.27 -14.64 -4.12
C PHE A 354 -18.70 -16.10 -4.31
N ALA A 355 -19.05 -16.84 -3.24
CA ALA A 355 -19.40 -18.25 -3.30
C ALA A 355 -20.57 -18.56 -4.27
N SER A 356 -21.56 -17.69 -4.39
CA SER A 356 -22.67 -17.83 -5.33
C SER A 356 -22.27 -17.63 -6.80
N LYS A 357 -21.09 -17.03 -7.05
CA LYS A 357 -20.52 -16.81 -8.39
C LYS A 357 -19.47 -17.84 -8.77
N GLN A 358 -19.19 -18.82 -7.88
CA GLN A 358 -18.23 -19.91 -8.12
C GLN A 358 -18.64 -20.92 -9.22
N GLN A 359 -19.76 -20.68 -9.92
CA GLN A 359 -20.12 -21.42 -11.14
C GLN A 359 -19.13 -21.20 -12.30
N HIS A 360 -18.27 -20.17 -12.21
CA HIS A 360 -17.14 -19.99 -13.10
C HIS A 360 -15.97 -20.80 -12.56
N GLN A 361 -15.51 -21.79 -13.31
CA GLN A 361 -14.23 -22.44 -13.03
C GLN A 361 -13.10 -21.44 -13.38
N TRP A 362 -12.56 -20.79 -12.37
CA TRP A 362 -11.40 -19.93 -12.52
C TRP A 362 -10.14 -20.80 -12.62
N ASP A 363 -9.37 -20.69 -13.68
CA ASP A 363 -8.04 -21.34 -13.81
C ASP A 363 -6.95 -20.37 -13.31
N LEU A 364 -6.77 -20.28 -11.98
CA LEU A 364 -5.90 -19.33 -11.29
C LEU A 364 -4.77 -20.05 -10.54
N LYS A 365 -4.05 -20.92 -11.29
CA LYS A 365 -3.03 -21.83 -10.73
C LYS A 365 -1.93 -21.13 -9.97
N VAL A 366 -1.47 -19.98 -10.47
CA VAL A 366 -0.40 -19.22 -9.81
C VAL A 366 -0.90 -18.61 -8.50
N THR A 367 -2.08 -18.01 -8.51
CA THR A 367 -2.74 -17.50 -7.28
C THR A 367 -2.88 -18.60 -6.22
N ASP A 368 -3.34 -19.80 -6.62
CA ASP A 368 -3.51 -20.93 -5.72
C ASP A 368 -2.18 -21.46 -5.17
N GLN A 369 -1.11 -21.39 -5.95
CA GLN A 369 0.24 -21.77 -5.52
C GLN A 369 0.88 -20.72 -4.59
N LEU A 370 0.67 -19.43 -4.84
CA LEU A 370 1.25 -18.35 -4.05
C LEU A 370 0.60 -18.21 -2.66
N THR A 371 -0.71 -18.34 -2.60
CA THR A 371 -1.49 -18.15 -1.36
C THR A 371 -0.96 -18.94 -0.16
N PRO A 372 -0.59 -20.22 -0.26
CA PRO A 372 -0.06 -21.00 0.86
C PRO A 372 1.42 -20.75 1.17
N CYS A 373 2.19 -20.11 0.29
CA CYS A 373 3.65 -20.04 0.44
C CYS A 373 4.21 -18.65 0.67
N VAL A 374 3.43 -17.58 0.51
CA VAL A 374 3.92 -16.21 0.71
C VAL A 374 3.81 -15.75 2.15
N CYS A 375 4.78 -14.96 2.59
CA CYS A 375 4.70 -14.18 3.82
C CYS A 375 5.58 -12.93 3.72
N SER A 376 5.26 -11.90 4.52
CA SER A 376 5.92 -10.60 4.46
C SER A 376 6.67 -10.31 5.75
N LEU A 377 7.90 -9.85 5.62
CA LEU A 377 8.76 -9.42 6.70
C LEU A 377 8.55 -7.94 7.02
N PRO A 378 8.93 -7.48 8.24
CA PRO A 378 8.87 -6.06 8.61
C PRO A 378 9.60 -5.18 7.62
N ILE A 379 8.94 -4.09 7.19
CA ILE A 379 9.59 -3.10 6.33
C ILE A 379 8.98 -1.72 6.57
N HIS A 380 9.81 -0.75 6.99
CA HIS A 380 9.40 0.63 7.23
C HIS A 380 10.60 1.59 7.22
N THR A 381 10.32 2.88 7.29
CA THR A 381 11.31 3.96 7.17
C THR A 381 12.26 4.08 8.36
N GLU A 382 11.87 3.54 9.53
CA GLU A 382 12.56 3.69 10.81
C GLU A 382 13.39 2.47 11.20
N MET A 383 13.67 1.56 10.24
CA MET A 383 14.49 0.36 10.51
C MET A 383 15.96 0.73 10.68
N ASP A 384 16.56 0.24 11.77
CA ASP A 384 18.00 0.39 12.02
C ASP A 384 18.77 -0.92 11.76
N GLU A 385 20.09 -0.81 11.70
CA GLU A 385 20.98 -1.95 11.42
C GLU A 385 20.84 -3.08 12.44
N VAL A 386 20.55 -2.75 13.72
CA VAL A 386 20.37 -3.75 14.78
C VAL A 386 19.13 -4.59 14.52
N GLN A 387 18.01 -3.94 14.17
CA GLN A 387 16.76 -4.62 13.81
C GLN A 387 16.93 -5.45 12.53
N LEU A 388 17.56 -4.88 11.49
CA LEU A 388 17.81 -5.57 10.22
C LEU A 388 18.64 -6.85 10.43
N LYS A 389 19.73 -6.75 11.18
CA LYS A 389 20.57 -7.90 11.52
C LYS A 389 19.81 -8.94 12.31
N TYR A 390 19.08 -8.55 13.34
CA TYR A 390 18.31 -9.45 14.17
C TYR A 390 17.23 -10.21 13.36
N ILE A 391 16.51 -9.52 12.48
CA ILE A 391 15.49 -10.14 11.63
C ILE A 391 16.13 -11.15 10.67
N THR A 392 17.22 -10.78 10.01
CA THR A 392 17.90 -11.66 9.05
C THR A 392 18.52 -12.88 9.72
N GLU A 393 19.15 -12.73 10.86
CA GLU A 393 19.64 -13.85 11.68
C GLU A 393 18.49 -14.74 12.15
N GLY A 394 17.35 -14.15 12.54
CA GLY A 394 16.15 -14.87 12.91
C GLY A 394 15.62 -15.75 11.78
N VAL A 395 15.55 -15.20 10.56
CA VAL A 395 15.16 -15.94 9.34
C VAL A 395 16.15 -17.05 9.03
N GLN A 396 17.45 -16.74 8.97
CA GLN A 396 18.51 -17.71 8.66
C GLN A 396 18.56 -18.87 9.65
N SER A 397 18.32 -18.60 10.95
CA SER A 397 18.34 -19.62 12.00
C SER A 397 17.30 -20.71 11.81
N PHE A 398 16.17 -20.41 11.14
CA PHE A 398 15.16 -21.43 10.82
C PHE A 398 15.67 -22.50 9.85
N PHE A 399 16.49 -22.09 8.89
CA PHE A 399 17.05 -22.97 7.87
C PHE A 399 18.27 -23.74 8.38
N ASN A 400 19.10 -23.10 9.21
CA ASN A 400 20.30 -23.70 9.80
C ASN A 400 19.97 -24.77 10.86
N SER A 401 18.81 -24.75 11.50
CA SER A 401 18.39 -25.72 12.52
C SER A 401 17.87 -27.05 11.95
N LYS A 402 17.81 -27.18 10.60
CA LYS A 402 17.37 -28.40 9.90
C LYS A 402 18.53 -29.27 9.35
N GLY A 403 19.79 -28.90 9.69
CA GLY A 403 20.99 -29.67 9.38
C GLY A 403 21.33 -30.74 10.41
#